data_635071a18780c6212dfe8d8405fa1d0d
#
_entry.id   635071a18780c6212dfe8d8405fa1d0d
#
_cell.length_a   1.000
_cell.length_b   1.000
_cell.length_c   1.000
_cell.angle_alpha   90.00
_cell.angle_beta   90.00
_cell.angle_gamma   90.00
#
_symmetry.space_group_name_H-M   'P 1'
#
loop_
_entity.id
_entity.type
_entity.pdbx_description
1 polymer ?
#
loop_
_entity_poly.entity_id
_entity_poly.type
_entity_poly.pdbx_seq_one_letter_code
_entity_poly.pdbx_strand_id
1 'polypeptide(L)'
;MEEINIDDFMQIDLRIAKVLDAEMVENADKLIKLELDLGDLGQKTVFAGIKKAYSADKLKDKLVVCVNNLKPREMRFGTSEGMILAAGDDDIDIFIVSPDEGAIPGMRVR
;
A
#
# COMPACT_ATOMS: atom_id res chain seq x y z
N MET A 1 6.70 12.80 19.12
CA MET A 1 6.01 11.50 19.31
C MET A 1 6.55 10.80 20.54
N GLU A 2 5.68 10.11 21.25
CA GLU A 2 6.12 9.27 22.37
C GLU A 2 6.91 8.08 21.86
N GLU A 3 7.88 7.63 22.65
CA GLU A 3 8.60 6.40 22.36
C GLU A 3 7.69 5.21 22.62
N ILE A 4 7.80 4.19 21.79
CA ILE A 4 7.06 2.93 21.94
C ILE A 4 8.02 1.77 22.09
N ASN A 5 7.54 0.67 22.67
CA ASN A 5 8.31 -0.57 22.76
C ASN A 5 8.29 -1.30 21.42
N ILE A 6 9.29 -2.15 21.22
CA ILE A 6 9.37 -2.98 20.02
C ILE A 6 8.12 -3.86 19.86
N ASP A 7 7.54 -4.32 20.98
CA ASP A 7 6.34 -5.15 20.96
C ASP A 7 5.15 -4.40 20.37
N ASP A 8 5.05 -3.08 20.59
CA ASP A 8 3.99 -2.25 20.02
C ASP A 8 4.14 -2.19 18.51
N PHE A 9 5.36 -2.01 18.02
CA PHE A 9 5.63 -2.01 16.58
C PHE A 9 5.29 -3.37 15.96
N MET A 10 5.60 -4.46 16.64
CA MET A 10 5.38 -5.81 16.13
C MET A 10 3.89 -6.19 16.03
N GLN A 11 2.99 -5.37 16.57
CA GLN A 11 1.55 -5.55 16.36
C GLN A 11 1.12 -5.14 14.95
N ILE A 12 1.93 -4.36 14.25
CA ILE A 12 1.66 -3.96 12.88
C ILE A 12 2.26 -5.01 11.94
N ASP A 13 1.41 -5.63 11.13
CA ASP A 13 1.86 -6.64 10.17
C ASP A 13 2.16 -5.98 8.82
N LEU A 14 3.43 -5.64 8.62
CA LEU A 14 3.89 -5.05 7.36
C LEU A 14 4.38 -6.16 6.43
N ARG A 15 3.89 -6.17 5.20
CA ARG A 15 4.24 -7.18 4.20
C ARG A 15 4.65 -6.55 2.89
N ILE A 16 5.64 -7.16 2.23
CA ILE A 16 5.94 -6.82 0.85
C ILE A 16 4.80 -7.31 -0.02
N ALA A 17 4.34 -6.46 -0.91
CA ALA A 17 3.30 -6.78 -1.87
C ALA A 17 3.70 -6.32 -3.26
N LYS A 18 3.25 -7.03 -4.27
CA LYS A 18 3.45 -6.65 -5.67
C LYS A 18 2.15 -6.08 -6.22
N VAL A 19 2.24 -4.94 -6.88
CA VAL A 19 1.08 -4.35 -7.55
C VAL A 19 0.79 -5.16 -8.82
N LEU A 20 -0.30 -5.92 -8.81
CA LEU A 20 -0.75 -6.70 -9.97
C LEU A 20 -1.44 -5.83 -10.98
N ASP A 21 -2.23 -4.88 -10.49
CA ASP A 21 -2.99 -3.96 -11.33
C ASP A 21 -3.21 -2.66 -10.59
N ALA A 22 -3.32 -1.56 -11.34
CA ALA A 22 -3.57 -0.24 -10.82
C ALA A 22 -4.57 0.46 -11.72
N GLU A 23 -5.59 1.05 -11.13
CA GLU A 23 -6.67 1.71 -11.87
C GLU A 23 -6.99 3.06 -11.24
N MET A 24 -7.01 4.10 -12.08
CA MET A 24 -7.44 5.42 -11.64
C MET A 24 -8.92 5.37 -11.29
N VAL A 25 -9.27 5.83 -10.09
CA VAL A 25 -10.67 5.86 -9.66
C VAL A 25 -11.34 7.10 -10.26
N GLU A 26 -12.35 6.89 -11.11
CA GLU A 26 -13.12 7.97 -11.69
C GLU A 26 -13.91 8.71 -10.60
N ASN A 27 -14.04 10.00 -10.73
CA ASN A 27 -14.74 10.86 -9.78
C ASN A 27 -14.11 10.94 -8.40
N ALA A 28 -12.87 10.48 -8.26
CA ALA A 28 -12.06 10.66 -7.06
C ALA A 28 -10.82 11.47 -7.40
N ASP A 29 -10.53 12.50 -6.61
CA ASP A 29 -9.41 13.40 -6.89
C ASP A 29 -8.04 12.77 -6.63
N LYS A 30 -7.97 11.82 -5.70
CA LYS A 30 -6.70 11.36 -5.16
C LYS A 30 -6.47 9.86 -5.26
N LEU A 31 -7.50 9.07 -5.57
CA LEU A 31 -7.44 7.62 -5.38
C LEU A 31 -7.01 6.85 -6.61
N ILE A 32 -6.10 5.91 -6.39
CA ILE A 32 -5.80 4.81 -7.31
C ILE A 32 -6.20 3.52 -6.60
N LYS A 33 -6.90 2.65 -7.32
CA LYS A 33 -7.26 1.32 -6.85
C LYS A 33 -6.12 0.36 -7.20
N LEU A 34 -5.59 -0.32 -6.20
CA LEU A 34 -4.49 -1.26 -6.37
C LEU A 34 -4.95 -2.68 -6.05
N GLU A 35 -4.62 -3.62 -6.92
CA GLU A 35 -4.74 -5.04 -6.63
C GLU A 35 -3.35 -5.53 -6.24
N LEU A 36 -3.20 -6.00 -5.01
CA LEU A 36 -1.91 -6.38 -4.42
C LEU A 36 -1.80 -7.90 -4.26
N ASP A 37 -0.64 -8.44 -4.64
CA ASP A 37 -0.25 -9.83 -4.39
C ASP A 37 0.64 -9.87 -3.14
N LEU A 38 0.18 -10.58 -2.11
CA LEU A 38 0.92 -10.78 -0.86
C LEU A 38 1.46 -12.22 -0.75
N GLY A 39 1.70 -12.87 -1.86
CA GLY A 39 2.23 -14.25 -1.88
C GLY A 39 1.24 -15.23 -1.25
N ASP A 40 1.71 -16.04 -0.32
CA ASP A 40 0.88 -17.06 0.35
C ASP A 40 -0.27 -16.46 1.17
N LEU A 41 -0.20 -15.17 1.47
CA LEU A 41 -1.27 -14.47 2.20
C LEU A 41 -2.43 -14.06 1.30
N GLY A 42 -2.32 -14.28 0.00
CA GLY A 42 -3.38 -13.98 -0.96
C GLY A 42 -3.31 -12.59 -1.55
N GLN A 43 -4.42 -12.12 -2.05
CA GLN A 43 -4.53 -10.83 -2.70
C GLN A 43 -5.42 -9.89 -1.90
N LYS A 44 -5.14 -8.58 -2.02
CA LYS A 44 -5.93 -7.54 -1.39
C LYS A 44 -6.15 -6.38 -2.34
N THR A 45 -7.30 -5.74 -2.21
CA THR A 45 -7.61 -4.48 -2.88
C THR A 45 -7.36 -3.33 -1.92
N VAL A 46 -6.60 -2.35 -2.37
CA VAL A 46 -6.25 -1.16 -1.58
C VAL A 46 -6.52 0.10 -2.40
N PHE A 47 -7.12 1.10 -1.78
CA PHE A 47 -7.27 2.41 -2.38
C PHE A 47 -6.23 3.34 -1.77
N ALA A 48 -5.35 3.89 -2.61
CA ALA A 48 -4.25 4.73 -2.17
C ALA A 48 -4.40 6.16 -2.70
N GLY A 49 -4.16 7.12 -1.84
CA GLY A 49 -4.27 8.55 -2.18
C GLY A 49 -3.06 9.10 -2.92
N ILE A 50 -2.67 8.47 -4.01
CA ILE A 50 -1.42 8.78 -4.74
C ILE A 50 -1.65 9.18 -6.20
N LYS A 51 -2.90 9.42 -6.59
CA LYS A 51 -3.28 9.69 -7.99
C LYS A 51 -2.55 10.91 -8.58
N LYS A 52 -2.26 11.90 -7.77
CA LYS A 52 -1.58 13.11 -8.23
C LYS A 52 -0.07 12.93 -8.42
N ALA A 53 0.51 11.90 -7.82
CA ALA A 53 1.95 11.65 -7.84
C ALA A 53 2.36 10.50 -8.76
N TYR A 54 1.46 9.57 -9.05
CA TYR A 54 1.76 8.37 -9.83
C TYR A 54 0.72 8.11 -10.91
N SER A 55 1.18 7.60 -12.06
CA SER A 55 0.30 7.03 -13.07
C SER A 55 0.13 5.54 -12.83
N ALA A 56 -0.99 4.97 -13.28
CA ALA A 56 -1.26 3.54 -13.14
C ALA A 56 -0.17 2.68 -13.80
N ASP A 57 0.33 3.09 -14.96
CA ASP A 57 1.35 2.35 -15.70
C ASP A 57 2.65 2.19 -14.92
N LYS A 58 3.03 3.19 -14.13
CA LYS A 58 4.28 3.16 -13.35
C LYS A 58 4.16 2.29 -12.10
N LEU A 59 2.95 1.96 -11.69
CA LEU A 59 2.72 1.20 -10.47
C LEU A 59 2.69 -0.31 -10.71
N LYS A 60 2.30 -0.74 -11.89
CA LYS A 60 2.20 -2.16 -12.21
C LYS A 60 3.56 -2.84 -12.04
N ASP A 61 3.54 -3.98 -11.37
CA ASP A 61 4.71 -4.81 -11.05
C ASP A 61 5.66 -4.19 -10.00
N LYS A 62 5.33 -3.02 -9.46
CA LYS A 62 6.12 -2.40 -8.41
C LYS A 62 5.93 -3.13 -7.08
N LEU A 63 7.02 -3.31 -6.33
CA LEU A 63 6.94 -3.81 -4.95
C LEU A 63 6.70 -2.65 -4.00
N VAL A 64 5.77 -2.87 -3.09
CA VAL A 64 5.37 -1.87 -2.09
C VAL A 64 5.33 -2.53 -0.71
N VAL A 65 5.18 -1.71 0.34
CA VAL A 65 4.99 -2.21 1.70
C VAL A 65 3.52 -2.01 2.06
N CYS A 66 2.84 -3.10 2.35
CA CYS A 66 1.41 -3.10 2.71
C CYS A 66 1.23 -3.32 4.20
N VAL A 67 0.38 -2.51 4.83
CA VAL A 67 -0.07 -2.77 6.20
C VAL A 67 -1.19 -3.80 6.10
N ASN A 68 -0.87 -5.05 6.44
CA ASN A 68 -1.72 -6.20 6.17
C ASN A 68 -2.87 -6.38 7.15
N ASN A 69 -2.69 -5.96 8.40
CA ASN A 69 -3.67 -6.21 9.46
C ASN A 69 -4.49 -4.99 9.87
N LEU A 70 -4.71 -4.05 8.97
CA LEU A 70 -5.67 -2.98 9.20
C LEU A 70 -7.09 -3.50 8.98
N LYS A 71 -8.03 -3.01 9.77
CA LYS A 71 -9.44 -3.27 9.53
C LYS A 71 -9.82 -2.70 8.16
N PRO A 72 -10.59 -3.44 7.36
CA PRO A 72 -11.08 -2.92 6.09
C PRO A 72 -11.86 -1.63 6.28
N ARG A 73 -11.69 -0.70 5.35
CA ARG A 73 -12.44 0.57 5.33
C ARG A 73 -13.40 0.56 4.16
N GLU A 74 -14.66 0.75 4.46
CA GLU A 74 -15.66 0.95 3.41
C GLU A 74 -15.59 2.38 2.92
N MET A 75 -15.44 2.53 1.63
CA MET A 75 -15.34 3.83 0.96
C MET A 75 -16.42 3.91 -0.10
N ARG A 76 -16.68 5.11 -0.60
CA ARG A 76 -17.65 5.34 -1.66
C ARG A 76 -17.39 4.47 -2.91
N PHE A 77 -16.11 4.18 -3.18
CA PHE A 77 -15.67 3.51 -4.41
C PHE A 77 -15.37 2.02 -4.23
N GLY A 78 -15.50 1.51 -3.02
CA GLY A 78 -15.20 0.11 -2.68
C GLY A 78 -14.60 -0.03 -1.31
N THR A 79 -14.15 -1.23 -0.98
CA THR A 79 -13.54 -1.53 0.32
C THR A 79 -12.02 -1.59 0.19
N SER A 80 -11.32 -0.78 1.00
CA SER A 80 -9.85 -0.83 1.08
C SER A 80 -9.45 -1.80 2.19
N GLU A 81 -8.71 -2.85 1.83
CA GLU A 81 -8.35 -3.94 2.74
C GLU A 81 -6.99 -3.77 3.40
N GLY A 82 -6.42 -2.59 3.30
CA GLY A 82 -5.11 -2.25 3.87
C GLY A 82 -4.67 -0.88 3.41
N MET A 83 -3.38 -0.63 3.55
CA MET A 83 -2.78 0.59 3.00
C MET A 83 -1.34 0.29 2.60
N ILE A 84 -0.78 1.12 1.72
CA ILE A 84 0.64 1.08 1.38
C ILE A 84 1.36 2.25 2.06
N LEU A 85 2.65 2.05 2.35
CA LEU A 85 3.46 3.08 2.98
C LEU A 85 4.03 4.03 1.93
N ALA A 86 3.99 5.31 2.24
CA ALA A 86 4.57 6.34 1.40
C ALA A 86 5.12 7.46 2.28
N ALA A 87 6.13 8.15 1.78
CA ALA A 87 6.71 9.32 2.43
C ALA A 87 6.23 10.58 1.73
N GLY A 88 5.99 11.65 2.48
CA GLY A 88 5.59 12.94 1.95
C GLY A 88 4.59 13.64 2.83
N ASP A 89 4.47 14.95 2.63
CA ASP A 89 3.62 15.81 3.44
C ASP A 89 2.36 16.28 2.71
N ASP A 90 2.29 16.10 1.40
CA ASP A 90 1.16 16.56 0.60
C ASP A 90 0.75 15.51 -0.44
N ASP A 91 -0.20 15.84 -1.32
CA ASP A 91 -0.74 14.91 -2.30
C ASP A 91 0.08 14.81 -3.58
N ILE A 92 1.06 15.69 -3.76
CA ILE A 92 1.85 15.79 -4.99
C ILE A 92 3.24 15.19 -4.78
N ASP A 93 3.89 15.57 -3.68
CA ASP A 93 5.23 15.10 -3.32
C ASP A 93 5.11 13.86 -2.43
N ILE A 94 4.69 12.76 -3.03
CA ILE A 94 4.50 11.48 -2.36
C ILE A 94 5.44 10.46 -3.00
N PHE A 95 6.14 9.72 -2.15
CA PHE A 95 7.14 8.74 -2.57
C PHE A 95 6.83 7.40 -1.91
N ILE A 96 6.51 6.40 -2.72
CA ILE A 96 6.20 5.07 -2.23
C ILE A 96 7.45 4.45 -1.62
N VAL A 97 7.30 3.82 -0.45
CA VAL A 97 8.37 3.06 0.18
C VAL A 97 8.46 1.69 -0.48
N SER A 98 9.61 1.38 -1.06
CA SER A 98 9.83 0.13 -1.79
C SER A 98 11.06 -0.59 -1.22
N PRO A 99 11.09 -1.94 -1.23
CA PRO A 99 12.26 -2.68 -0.79
C PRO A 99 13.36 -2.67 -1.85
N ASP A 100 14.56 -3.07 -1.45
CA ASP A 100 15.63 -3.39 -2.38
C ASP A 100 15.28 -4.60 -3.24
N GLU A 101 16.04 -4.79 -4.31
CA GLU A 101 15.91 -5.94 -5.19
C GLU A 101 16.10 -7.25 -4.42
N GLY A 102 15.31 -8.24 -4.79
CA GLY A 102 15.37 -9.58 -4.17
C GLY A 102 14.26 -9.84 -3.18
N ALA A 103 13.56 -8.81 -2.70
CA ALA A 103 12.39 -9.02 -1.86
C ALA A 103 11.25 -9.61 -2.69
N ILE A 104 10.46 -10.47 -2.06
CA ILE A 104 9.33 -11.12 -2.72
C ILE A 104 8.03 -10.88 -1.94
N PRO A 105 6.87 -10.97 -2.64
CA PRO A 105 5.57 -10.78 -2.00
C PRO A 105 5.36 -11.73 -0.82
N GLY A 106 4.80 -11.19 0.26
CA GLY A 106 4.53 -11.93 1.48
C GLY A 106 5.62 -11.84 2.53
N MET A 107 6.82 -11.38 2.19
CA MET A 107 7.88 -11.19 3.18
C MET A 107 7.46 -10.16 4.22
N ARG A 108 7.73 -10.47 5.49
CA ARG A 108 7.42 -9.54 6.56
C ARG A 108 8.50 -8.46 6.67
N VAL A 109 8.05 -7.24 6.81
CA VAL A 109 8.89 -6.07 7.08
C VAL A 109 8.96 -5.89 8.60
N ARG A 110 10.17 -5.78 9.12
CA ARG A 110 10.39 -5.77 10.57
C ARG A 110 11.64 -4.99 10.95
#